data_71d8197d3099c3e7ed7afb5cdc1d5845
#
_entry.id   71d8197d3099c3e7ed7afb5cdc1d5845
#
_cell.length_a   1.000
_cell.length_b   1.000
_cell.length_c   1.000
_cell.angle_alpha   90.00
_cell.angle_beta   90.00
_cell.angle_gamma   90.00
#
_symmetry.space_group_name_H-M   'P 1'
#
loop_
_entity.id
_entity.type
_entity.pdbx_description
1 polymer ?
#
loop_
_entity_poly.entity_id
_entity_poly.type
_entity_poly.pdbx_seq_one_letter_code
_entity_poly.pdbx_strand_id
1 'polypeptide(L)'
;AVILTYHKLHDDIADKGLKGKLAAFALLPFFKKPYKKAARLYPDLAPAVENAMELQNKIEREKTAGIDLACEPTALMMQAVAGNLCTRQDERRSLLERFGYLLGRFIYICDALDDLPDDHESESYNPLLTKFPPTEGINADYLKKVHAFSDDSINFTLGEMADIYVKLDLKRYRDILDNIVYLGLKNVYTQIRSGKFRNNRKGNNDQ
;
A
#
# COMPACT_ATOMS: atom_id res chain seq x y z
N ALA A 1 13.47 -0.67 2.44
CA ALA A 1 13.56 0.27 1.31
C ALA A 1 14.24 -0.38 0.10
N VAL A 2 15.55 -0.75 0.11
CA VAL A 2 16.31 -1.23 -1.08
C VAL A 2 15.66 -2.41 -1.80
N ILE A 3 15.15 -3.42 -1.07
CA ILE A 3 14.49 -4.59 -1.67
C ILE A 3 13.23 -4.14 -2.43
N LEU A 4 12.37 -3.37 -1.80
CA LEU A 4 11.15 -2.84 -2.42
C LEU A 4 11.46 -1.97 -3.65
N THR A 5 12.43 -1.06 -3.54
CA THR A 5 12.84 -0.19 -4.65
C THR A 5 13.38 -1.00 -5.84
N TYR A 6 14.17 -2.03 -5.57
CA TYR A 6 14.72 -2.89 -6.63
C TYR A 6 13.62 -3.59 -7.42
N HIS A 7 12.64 -4.19 -6.73
CA HIS A 7 11.52 -4.84 -7.38
C HIS A 7 10.61 -3.84 -8.11
N LYS A 8 10.35 -2.66 -7.50
CA LYS A 8 9.59 -1.60 -8.18
C LYS A 8 10.26 -1.13 -9.48
N LEU A 9 11.60 -1.03 -9.52
CA LEU A 9 12.32 -0.69 -10.75
C LEU A 9 12.15 -1.76 -11.84
N HIS A 10 12.09 -3.04 -11.47
CA HIS A 10 11.78 -4.12 -12.40
C HIS A 10 10.36 -4.04 -12.95
N ASP A 11 9.40 -3.73 -12.11
CA ASP A 11 8.00 -3.53 -12.45
C ASP A 11 7.83 -2.32 -13.39
N ASP A 12 8.44 -1.19 -13.05
CA ASP A 12 8.46 0.02 -13.88
C ASP A 12 9.05 -0.23 -15.30
N ILE A 13 9.99 -1.18 -15.44
CA ILE A 13 10.52 -1.58 -16.75
C ILE A 13 9.49 -2.39 -17.55
N ALA A 14 8.66 -3.18 -16.86
CA ALA A 14 7.61 -3.98 -17.52
C ALA A 14 6.45 -3.10 -18.00
N ASP A 15 5.96 -2.18 -17.16
CA ASP A 15 4.64 -1.56 -17.30
C ASP A 15 4.63 -0.12 -17.82
N LYS A 16 5.70 0.65 -17.62
CA LYS A 16 5.72 2.08 -17.99
C LYS A 16 6.03 2.33 -19.47
N GLY A 17 5.54 3.48 -19.98
CA GLY A 17 5.92 3.98 -21.30
C GLY A 17 7.44 4.23 -21.44
N LEU A 18 7.92 4.42 -22.66
CA LEU A 18 9.35 4.48 -23.02
C LEU A 18 10.25 5.31 -22.08
N LYS A 19 9.78 6.48 -21.63
CA LYS A 19 10.58 7.37 -20.75
C LYS A 19 10.76 6.77 -19.34
N GLY A 20 9.72 6.16 -18.77
CA GLY A 20 9.79 5.51 -17.47
C GLY A 20 10.67 4.27 -17.49
N LYS A 21 10.58 3.45 -18.56
CA LYS A 21 11.45 2.29 -18.79
C LYS A 21 12.93 2.67 -18.85
N LEU A 22 13.27 3.76 -19.57
CA LEU A 22 14.66 4.21 -19.68
C LEU A 22 15.24 4.64 -18.34
N ALA A 23 14.47 5.37 -17.53
CA ALA A 23 14.90 5.82 -16.21
C ALA A 23 15.10 4.63 -15.26
N ALA A 24 14.15 3.70 -15.21
CA ALA A 24 14.25 2.49 -14.40
C ALA A 24 15.42 1.60 -14.83
N PHE A 25 15.63 1.43 -16.13
CA PHE A 25 16.75 0.67 -16.68
C PHE A 25 18.11 1.28 -16.33
N ALA A 26 18.22 2.62 -16.38
CA ALA A 26 19.44 3.34 -16.00
C ALA A 26 19.77 3.22 -14.49
N LEU A 27 18.76 3.14 -13.63
CA LEU A 27 18.91 3.05 -12.18
C LEU A 27 19.18 1.62 -11.69
N LEU A 28 18.64 0.61 -12.37
CA LEU A 28 18.69 -0.79 -11.95
C LEU A 28 20.11 -1.30 -11.59
N PRO A 29 21.18 -1.00 -12.38
CA PRO A 29 22.54 -1.44 -12.04
C PRO A 29 23.04 -0.93 -10.69
N PHE A 30 22.65 0.29 -10.31
CA PHE A 30 23.04 0.91 -9.04
C PHE A 30 22.39 0.20 -7.83
N PHE A 31 21.18 -0.36 -8.02
CA PHE A 31 20.47 -1.09 -6.97
C PHE A 31 20.83 -2.57 -6.87
N LYS A 32 21.44 -3.17 -7.89
CA LYS A 32 21.78 -4.60 -7.92
C LYS A 32 22.71 -5.05 -6.78
N LYS A 33 23.79 -4.29 -6.50
CA LYS A 33 24.71 -4.60 -5.38
C LYS A 33 24.07 -4.37 -4.01
N PRO A 34 23.44 -3.22 -3.74
CA PRO A 34 22.66 -2.99 -2.50
C PRO A 34 21.56 -4.05 -2.28
N TYR A 35 20.81 -4.44 -3.33
CA TYR A 35 19.82 -5.49 -3.26
C TYR A 35 20.41 -6.82 -2.78
N LYS A 36 21.49 -7.30 -3.42
CA LYS A 36 22.16 -8.55 -3.02
C LYS A 36 22.61 -8.53 -1.56
N LYS A 37 23.10 -7.39 -1.08
CA LYS A 37 23.49 -7.22 0.33
C LYS A 37 22.27 -7.27 1.24
N ALA A 38 21.20 -6.56 0.91
CA ALA A 38 19.96 -6.53 1.68
C ALA A 38 19.26 -7.90 1.72
N ALA A 39 19.19 -8.61 0.57
CA ALA A 39 18.62 -9.95 0.49
C ALA A 39 19.39 -11.00 1.34
N ARG A 40 20.70 -10.84 1.49
CA ARG A 40 21.49 -11.70 2.40
C ARG A 40 21.22 -11.40 3.88
N LEU A 41 20.99 -10.12 4.23
CA LEU A 41 20.65 -9.70 5.59
C LEU A 41 19.22 -10.07 5.98
N TYR A 42 18.31 -10.09 5.02
CA TYR A 42 16.87 -10.36 5.19
C TYR A 42 16.43 -11.46 4.19
N PRO A 43 16.87 -12.72 4.41
CA PRO A 43 16.66 -13.79 3.43
C PRO A 43 15.18 -14.14 3.20
N ASP A 44 14.32 -13.87 4.18
CA ASP A 44 12.87 -14.13 4.05
C ASP A 44 12.13 -12.98 3.37
N LEU A 45 12.68 -11.75 3.42
CA LEU A 45 11.99 -10.56 2.93
C LEU A 45 11.99 -10.46 1.41
N ALA A 46 13.12 -10.79 0.76
CA ALA A 46 13.22 -10.68 -0.69
C ALA A 46 12.23 -11.62 -1.42
N PRO A 47 12.15 -12.92 -1.08
CA PRO A 47 11.15 -13.82 -1.65
C PRO A 47 9.70 -13.40 -1.33
N ALA A 48 9.45 -12.90 -0.12
CA ALA A 48 8.10 -12.44 0.25
C ALA A 48 7.64 -11.25 -0.60
N VAL A 49 8.53 -10.30 -0.89
CA VAL A 49 8.25 -9.18 -1.78
C VAL A 49 8.03 -9.66 -3.22
N GLU A 50 8.87 -10.57 -3.71
CA GLU A 50 8.74 -11.14 -5.06
C GLU A 50 7.40 -11.86 -5.25
N ASN A 51 7.04 -12.75 -4.33
CA ASN A 51 5.74 -13.43 -4.35
C ASN A 51 4.55 -12.47 -4.28
N ALA A 52 4.65 -11.41 -3.48
CA ALA A 52 3.60 -10.40 -3.38
C ALA A 52 3.42 -9.65 -4.71
N MET A 53 4.50 -9.30 -5.41
CA MET A 53 4.43 -8.66 -6.72
C MET A 53 3.86 -9.59 -7.80
N GLU A 54 4.25 -10.86 -7.80
CA GLU A 54 3.66 -11.85 -8.71
C GLU A 54 2.14 -12.00 -8.49
N LEU A 55 1.72 -12.02 -7.21
CA LEU A 55 0.30 -12.06 -6.85
C LEU A 55 -0.42 -10.79 -7.31
N GLN A 56 0.17 -9.60 -7.14
CA GLN A 56 -0.38 -8.34 -7.62
C GLN A 56 -0.59 -8.37 -9.13
N ASN A 57 0.44 -8.74 -9.89
CA ASN A 57 0.38 -8.84 -11.35
C ASN A 57 -0.70 -9.83 -11.82
N LYS A 58 -0.94 -10.91 -11.07
CA LYS A 58 -2.02 -11.85 -11.35
C LYS A 58 -3.38 -11.20 -11.13
N ILE A 59 -3.59 -10.55 -9.97
CA ILE A 59 -4.85 -9.88 -9.59
C ILE A 59 -5.23 -8.80 -10.63
N GLU A 60 -4.26 -8.00 -11.05
CA GLU A 60 -4.47 -6.94 -12.04
C GLU A 60 -4.84 -7.50 -13.42
N ARG A 61 -4.14 -8.55 -13.89
CA ARG A 61 -4.47 -9.22 -15.16
C ARG A 61 -5.85 -9.87 -15.15
N GLU A 62 -6.24 -10.48 -14.05
CA GLU A 62 -7.53 -11.12 -13.88
C GLU A 62 -8.65 -10.10 -13.58
N LYS A 63 -8.31 -8.82 -13.38
CA LYS A 63 -9.23 -7.75 -12.98
C LYS A 63 -10.13 -8.19 -11.82
N THR A 64 -9.52 -8.75 -10.78
CA THR A 64 -10.23 -9.34 -9.64
C THR A 64 -11.12 -8.31 -8.96
N ALA A 65 -12.41 -8.61 -8.83
CA ALA A 65 -13.36 -7.76 -8.13
C ALA A 65 -13.36 -8.08 -6.64
N GLY A 66 -12.84 -7.19 -5.82
CA GLY A 66 -12.88 -7.32 -4.37
C GLY A 66 -11.67 -6.70 -3.70
N ILE A 67 -11.94 -5.77 -2.81
CA ILE A 67 -10.88 -5.01 -2.13
C ILE A 67 -9.99 -5.90 -1.25
N ASP A 68 -10.57 -6.96 -0.65
CA ASP A 68 -9.85 -7.87 0.23
C ASP A 68 -8.77 -8.66 -0.52
N LEU A 69 -9.09 -9.18 -1.71
CA LEU A 69 -8.12 -9.86 -2.55
C LEU A 69 -7.13 -8.90 -3.18
N ALA A 70 -7.59 -7.72 -3.59
CA ALA A 70 -6.75 -6.72 -4.23
C ALA A 70 -5.69 -6.14 -3.29
N CYS A 71 -5.99 -5.97 -2.00
CA CYS A 71 -5.04 -5.45 -1.02
C CYS A 71 -4.05 -6.52 -0.50
N GLU A 72 -4.30 -7.81 -0.75
CA GLU A 72 -3.50 -8.92 -0.20
C GLU A 72 -2.00 -8.80 -0.51
N PRO A 73 -1.55 -8.49 -1.75
CA PRO A 73 -0.14 -8.35 -2.04
C PRO A 73 0.55 -7.29 -1.19
N THR A 74 -0.02 -6.09 -1.10
CA THR A 74 0.53 -5.00 -0.29
C THR A 74 0.50 -5.33 1.20
N ALA A 75 -0.57 -6.00 1.66
CA ALA A 75 -0.69 -6.46 3.04
C ALA A 75 0.39 -7.48 3.42
N LEU A 76 0.62 -8.50 2.58
CA LEU A 76 1.67 -9.51 2.79
C LEU A 76 3.08 -8.91 2.73
N MET A 77 3.31 -7.96 1.83
CA MET A 77 4.58 -7.25 1.74
C MET A 77 4.88 -6.48 3.02
N MET A 78 3.91 -5.74 3.54
CA MET A 78 4.06 -4.98 4.78
C MET A 78 4.13 -5.88 6.01
N GLN A 79 3.43 -7.01 6.01
CA GLN A 79 3.59 -8.07 7.02
C GLN A 79 5.04 -8.55 7.10
N ALA A 80 5.63 -8.89 5.95
CA ALA A 80 7.01 -9.36 5.89
C ALA A 80 8.00 -8.28 6.35
N VAL A 81 7.79 -7.01 5.99
CA VAL A 81 8.61 -5.88 6.46
C VAL A 81 8.52 -5.76 7.98
N ALA A 82 7.30 -5.76 8.54
CA ALA A 82 7.10 -5.60 9.98
C ALA A 82 7.65 -6.77 10.80
N GLY A 83 7.50 -8.00 10.31
CA GLY A 83 8.08 -9.19 10.94
C GLY A 83 9.61 -9.18 11.00
N ASN A 84 10.26 -8.45 10.09
CA ASN A 84 11.72 -8.28 10.10
C ASN A 84 12.22 -7.12 10.99
N LEU A 85 11.35 -6.43 11.74
CA LEU A 85 11.74 -5.43 12.73
C LEU A 85 12.24 -6.04 14.04
N CYS A 86 12.02 -7.33 14.27
CA CYS A 86 12.44 -8.06 15.44
C CYS A 86 13.03 -9.43 15.07
N THR A 87 13.62 -10.13 16.04
CA THR A 87 14.12 -11.50 15.84
C THR A 87 12.97 -12.50 15.67
N ARG A 88 13.26 -13.68 15.12
CA ARG A 88 12.26 -14.74 14.95
C ARG A 88 11.68 -15.26 16.27
N GLN A 89 12.45 -15.14 17.36
CA GLN A 89 12.07 -15.59 18.70
C GLN A 89 11.37 -14.52 19.53
N ASP A 90 11.23 -13.29 19.02
CA ASP A 90 10.53 -12.22 19.74
C ASP A 90 9.03 -12.53 19.79
N GLU A 91 8.47 -12.56 21.00
CA GLU A 91 7.05 -12.85 21.22
C GLU A 91 6.11 -11.84 20.53
N ARG A 92 6.60 -10.62 20.29
CA ARG A 92 5.84 -9.56 19.60
C ARG A 92 5.83 -9.73 18.08
N ARG A 93 6.59 -10.68 17.54
CA ARG A 93 6.72 -10.84 16.09
C ARG A 93 5.36 -11.02 15.40
N SER A 94 4.52 -11.89 15.92
CA SER A 94 3.17 -12.13 15.36
C SER A 94 2.28 -10.89 15.40
N LEU A 95 2.40 -10.08 16.46
CA LEU A 95 1.68 -8.81 16.56
C LEU A 95 2.20 -7.77 15.55
N LEU A 96 3.53 -7.69 15.38
CA LEU A 96 4.15 -6.81 14.37
C LEU A 96 3.76 -7.24 12.95
N GLU A 97 3.80 -8.52 12.65
CA GLU A 97 3.37 -9.07 11.36
C GLU A 97 1.90 -8.74 11.08
N ARG A 98 1.02 -8.94 12.07
CA ARG A 98 -0.41 -8.60 11.92
C ARG A 98 -0.63 -7.10 11.77
N PHE A 99 0.07 -6.26 12.53
CA PHE A 99 0.03 -4.81 12.39
C PHE A 99 0.50 -4.37 11.01
N GLY A 100 1.60 -4.93 10.53
CA GLY A 100 2.13 -4.68 9.18
C GLY A 100 1.13 -5.07 8.09
N TYR A 101 0.50 -6.23 8.20
CA TYR A 101 -0.54 -6.68 7.28
C TYR A 101 -1.69 -5.67 7.18
N LEU A 102 -2.23 -5.24 8.33
CA LEU A 102 -3.31 -4.25 8.39
C LEU A 102 -2.89 -2.88 7.86
N LEU A 103 -1.64 -2.47 8.14
CA LEU A 103 -1.09 -1.24 7.58
C LEU A 103 -0.99 -1.30 6.06
N GLY A 104 -0.54 -2.42 5.50
CA GLY A 104 -0.50 -2.64 4.06
C GLY A 104 -1.90 -2.60 3.43
N ARG A 105 -2.88 -3.23 4.08
CA ARG A 105 -4.29 -3.15 3.69
C ARG A 105 -4.81 -1.70 3.69
N PHE A 106 -4.52 -0.95 4.75
CA PHE A 106 -4.89 0.46 4.86
C PHE A 106 -4.28 1.30 3.72
N ILE A 107 -2.98 1.13 3.47
CA ILE A 107 -2.27 1.85 2.40
C ILE A 107 -2.91 1.58 1.05
N TYR A 108 -3.16 0.31 0.71
CA TYR A 108 -3.75 -0.07 -0.57
C TYR A 108 -5.15 0.52 -0.78
N ILE A 109 -6.02 0.48 0.24
CA ILE A 109 -7.37 1.04 0.15
C ILE A 109 -7.32 2.57 -0.05
N CYS A 110 -6.42 3.24 0.66
CA CYS A 110 -6.19 4.67 0.50
C CYS A 110 -5.71 5.03 -0.90
N ASP A 111 -4.76 4.27 -1.44
CA ASP A 111 -4.21 4.45 -2.79
C ASP A 111 -5.28 4.24 -3.86
N ALA A 112 -6.04 3.14 -3.78
CA ALA A 112 -7.14 2.86 -4.69
C ALA A 112 -8.23 3.95 -4.71
N LEU A 113 -8.44 4.64 -3.57
CA LEU A 113 -9.36 5.79 -3.49
C LEU A 113 -8.77 7.07 -4.08
N ASP A 114 -7.49 7.35 -3.79
CA ASP A 114 -6.81 8.55 -4.29
C ASP A 114 -6.67 8.49 -5.81
N ASP A 115 -6.34 7.32 -6.35
CA ASP A 115 -6.12 7.11 -7.78
C ASP A 115 -7.41 6.85 -8.58
N LEU A 116 -8.56 6.68 -7.91
CA LEU A 116 -9.84 6.33 -8.52
C LEU A 116 -10.21 7.16 -9.79
N PRO A 117 -10.08 8.51 -9.81
CA PRO A 117 -10.40 9.30 -11.01
C PRO A 117 -9.39 9.09 -12.14
N ASP A 118 -8.09 8.99 -11.83
CA ASP A 118 -7.03 8.82 -12.82
C ASP A 118 -7.07 7.42 -13.42
N ASP A 119 -7.37 6.39 -12.61
CA ASP A 119 -7.55 5.01 -13.06
C ASP A 119 -8.78 4.87 -13.96
N HIS A 120 -9.85 5.61 -13.66
CA HIS A 120 -11.02 5.63 -14.53
C HIS A 120 -10.72 6.28 -15.89
N GLU A 121 -10.00 7.41 -15.88
CA GLU A 121 -9.63 8.13 -17.11
C GLU A 121 -8.64 7.33 -17.98
N SER A 122 -7.71 6.63 -17.35
CA SER A 122 -6.69 5.81 -18.05
C SER A 122 -7.11 4.37 -18.32
N GLU A 123 -8.34 3.98 -17.93
CA GLU A 123 -8.85 2.59 -18.01
C GLU A 123 -7.95 1.58 -17.27
N SER A 124 -7.19 2.05 -16.26
CA SER A 124 -6.34 1.24 -15.42
C SER A 124 -7.16 0.37 -14.45
N TYR A 125 -6.54 -0.73 -13.98
CA TYR A 125 -7.17 -1.56 -12.97
C TYR A 125 -7.31 -0.81 -11.65
N ASN A 126 -8.53 -0.79 -11.10
CA ASN A 126 -8.82 -0.35 -9.75
C ASN A 126 -9.94 -1.24 -9.18
N PRO A 127 -9.76 -1.88 -8.01
CA PRO A 127 -10.74 -2.81 -7.44
C PRO A 127 -12.08 -2.13 -7.10
N LEU A 128 -12.08 -0.83 -6.82
CA LEU A 128 -13.29 -0.06 -6.55
C LEU A 128 -14.09 0.18 -7.85
N LEU A 129 -13.41 0.50 -8.96
CA LEU A 129 -14.02 0.60 -10.29
C LEU A 129 -14.58 -0.75 -10.75
N THR A 130 -13.86 -1.84 -10.49
CA THR A 130 -14.30 -3.19 -10.83
C THR A 130 -15.52 -3.61 -10.01
N LYS A 131 -15.53 -3.29 -8.70
CA LYS A 131 -16.65 -3.61 -7.81
C LYS A 131 -17.89 -2.73 -8.05
N PHE A 132 -17.67 -1.48 -8.38
CA PHE A 132 -18.70 -0.45 -8.61
C PHE A 132 -18.45 0.22 -9.97
N PRO A 133 -18.81 -0.43 -11.10
CA PRO A 133 -18.59 0.19 -12.41
C PRO A 133 -19.39 1.49 -12.52
N PRO A 134 -18.73 2.63 -12.88
CA PRO A 134 -19.42 3.89 -13.05
C PRO A 134 -20.19 3.92 -14.39
N THR A 135 -21.51 3.89 -14.36
CA THR A 135 -22.36 3.92 -15.55
C THR A 135 -22.52 5.33 -16.13
N GLU A 136 -22.43 6.35 -15.29
CA GLU A 136 -22.58 7.77 -15.65
C GLU A 136 -21.34 8.59 -15.27
N GLY A 137 -20.17 7.92 -15.26
CA GLY A 137 -18.92 8.52 -14.80
C GLY A 137 -18.83 8.65 -13.27
N ILE A 138 -17.73 9.26 -12.82
CA ILE A 138 -17.48 9.49 -11.38
C ILE A 138 -18.20 10.77 -10.94
N ASN A 139 -19.46 10.63 -10.57
CA ASN A 139 -20.30 11.71 -10.02
C ASN A 139 -20.41 11.62 -8.48
N ALA A 140 -21.14 12.56 -7.87
CA ALA A 140 -21.29 12.66 -6.42
C ALA A 140 -21.98 11.41 -5.80
N ASP A 141 -22.98 10.84 -6.48
CA ASP A 141 -23.70 9.65 -5.99
C ASP A 141 -22.82 8.40 -6.09
N TYR A 142 -22.03 8.28 -7.16
CA TYR A 142 -21.03 7.24 -7.30
C TYR A 142 -20.00 7.32 -6.16
N LEU A 143 -19.42 8.50 -5.92
CA LEU A 143 -18.45 8.71 -4.84
C LEU A 143 -19.06 8.42 -3.46
N LYS A 144 -20.30 8.80 -3.22
CA LYS A 144 -21.00 8.49 -1.96
C LYS A 144 -21.07 6.99 -1.70
N LYS A 145 -21.38 6.18 -2.73
CA LYS A 145 -21.45 4.72 -2.66
C LYS A 145 -20.09 4.10 -2.39
N VAL A 146 -19.06 4.53 -3.13
CA VAL A 146 -17.68 4.05 -2.97
C VAL A 146 -17.14 4.42 -1.60
N HIS A 147 -17.36 5.65 -1.15
CA HIS A 147 -16.92 6.12 0.17
C HIS A 147 -17.58 5.34 1.31
N ALA A 148 -18.90 5.07 1.24
CA ALA A 148 -19.56 4.28 2.28
C ALA A 148 -18.93 2.89 2.44
N PHE A 149 -18.68 2.21 1.33
CA PHE A 149 -18.00 0.91 1.34
C PHE A 149 -16.56 0.98 1.90
N SER A 150 -15.82 2.01 1.51
CA SER A 150 -14.42 2.20 1.95
C SER A 150 -14.36 2.64 3.42
N ASP A 151 -15.31 3.45 3.88
CA ASP A 151 -15.44 3.85 5.29
C ASP A 151 -15.54 2.61 6.20
N ASP A 152 -16.37 1.63 5.84
CA ASP A 152 -16.52 0.38 6.61
C ASP A 152 -15.20 -0.41 6.64
N SER A 153 -14.56 -0.60 5.49
CA SER A 153 -13.30 -1.33 5.37
C SER A 153 -12.16 -0.66 6.15
N ILE A 154 -12.05 0.66 6.07
CA ILE A 154 -11.03 1.44 6.77
C ILE A 154 -11.27 1.45 8.27
N ASN A 155 -12.51 1.68 8.72
CA ASN A 155 -12.82 1.71 10.15
C ASN A 155 -12.54 0.35 10.81
N PHE A 156 -12.89 -0.75 10.14
CA PHE A 156 -12.54 -2.09 10.60
C PHE A 156 -11.01 -2.26 10.70
N THR A 157 -10.28 -1.90 9.66
CA THR A 157 -8.82 -2.02 9.62
C THR A 157 -8.13 -1.20 10.71
N LEU A 158 -8.57 0.05 10.91
CA LEU A 158 -8.01 0.93 11.95
C LEU A 158 -8.35 0.45 13.37
N GLY A 159 -9.54 -0.11 13.58
CA GLY A 159 -9.93 -0.72 14.85
C GLY A 159 -9.03 -1.89 15.23
N GLU A 160 -8.85 -2.85 14.31
CA GLU A 160 -7.94 -3.98 14.48
C GLU A 160 -6.48 -3.53 14.73
N MET A 161 -6.01 -2.50 13.98
CA MET A 161 -4.67 -1.95 14.18
C MET A 161 -4.50 -1.35 15.58
N ALA A 162 -5.49 -0.61 16.08
CA ALA A 162 -5.45 -0.03 17.40
C ALA A 162 -5.38 -1.11 18.52
N ASP A 163 -6.16 -2.18 18.37
CA ASP A 163 -6.15 -3.31 19.31
C ASP A 163 -4.79 -4.02 19.36
N ILE A 164 -4.16 -4.21 18.20
CA ILE A 164 -2.84 -4.82 18.14
C ILE A 164 -1.77 -3.88 18.67
N TYR A 165 -1.88 -2.59 18.35
CA TYR A 165 -0.95 -1.57 18.83
C TYR A 165 -0.92 -1.52 20.38
N VAL A 166 -2.06 -1.62 21.03
CA VAL A 166 -2.15 -1.70 22.50
C VAL A 166 -1.40 -2.93 23.02
N LYS A 167 -1.57 -4.10 22.36
CA LYS A 167 -0.91 -5.36 22.77
C LYS A 167 0.61 -5.36 22.53
N LEU A 168 1.11 -4.55 21.58
CA LEU A 168 2.55 -4.40 21.35
C LEU A 168 3.27 -3.73 22.51
N ASP A 169 2.55 -3.00 23.37
CA ASP A 169 3.04 -2.33 24.59
C ASP A 169 4.38 -1.59 24.39
N LEU A 170 4.47 -0.79 23.30
CA LEU A 170 5.67 -0.07 22.94
C LEU A 170 5.94 1.04 23.97
N LYS A 171 7.15 1.06 24.52
CA LYS A 171 7.53 2.05 25.56
C LYS A 171 8.27 3.24 24.94
N ARG A 172 9.01 3.03 23.87
CA ARG A 172 9.82 4.07 23.24
C ARG A 172 9.03 4.78 22.16
N TYR A 173 9.12 6.10 22.11
CA TYR A 173 8.41 6.96 21.14
C TYR A 173 6.89 6.84 21.19
N ARG A 174 6.33 6.46 22.32
CA ARG A 174 4.91 6.15 22.46
C ARG A 174 4.04 7.32 22.02
N ASP A 175 4.32 8.55 22.47
CA ASP A 175 3.49 9.74 22.15
C ASP A 175 3.43 10.02 20.64
N ILE A 176 4.56 9.78 19.93
CA ILE A 176 4.61 9.91 18.46
C ILE A 176 3.79 8.82 17.79
N LEU A 177 3.95 7.58 18.25
CA LEU A 177 3.24 6.44 17.69
C LEU A 177 1.74 6.50 17.99
N ASP A 178 1.34 6.93 19.18
CA ASP A 178 -0.05 7.19 19.55
C ASP A 178 -0.68 8.21 18.59
N ASN A 179 0.04 9.32 18.34
CA ASN A 179 -0.43 10.34 17.40
C ASN A 179 -0.58 9.78 15.97
N ILE A 180 0.35 8.93 15.51
CA ILE A 180 0.26 8.32 14.18
C ILE A 180 -0.92 7.35 14.10
N VAL A 181 -1.02 6.41 15.05
CA VAL A 181 -1.98 5.32 14.99
C VAL A 181 -3.42 5.81 15.22
N TYR A 182 -3.63 6.67 16.23
CA TYR A 182 -4.99 7.09 16.60
C TYR A 182 -5.50 8.31 15.82
N LEU A 183 -4.61 9.17 15.33
CA LEU A 183 -5.00 10.41 14.66
C LEU A 183 -4.49 10.50 13.22
N GLY A 184 -3.22 10.19 13.00
CA GLY A 184 -2.54 10.40 11.72
C GLY A 184 -3.15 9.58 10.59
N LEU A 185 -3.33 8.27 10.79
CA LEU A 185 -3.89 7.38 9.77
C LEU A 185 -5.32 7.81 9.38
N LYS A 186 -6.16 8.10 10.36
CA LYS A 186 -7.53 8.55 10.10
C LYS A 186 -7.56 9.91 9.41
N ASN A 187 -6.63 10.81 9.75
CA ASN A 187 -6.52 12.12 9.10
C ASN A 187 -6.11 11.96 7.62
N VAL A 188 -5.12 11.12 7.31
CA VAL A 188 -4.71 10.81 5.92
C VAL A 188 -5.91 10.31 5.12
N TYR A 189 -6.63 9.31 5.64
CA TYR A 189 -7.84 8.81 4.99
C TYR A 189 -8.89 9.89 4.74
N THR A 190 -9.13 10.76 5.73
CA THR A 190 -10.09 11.87 5.61
C THR A 190 -9.69 12.87 4.52
N GLN A 191 -8.38 13.16 4.40
CA GLN A 191 -7.87 14.05 3.35
C GLN A 191 -8.02 13.43 1.96
N ILE A 192 -7.73 12.12 1.80
CA ILE A 192 -7.94 11.39 0.54
C ILE A 192 -9.42 11.41 0.16
N ARG A 193 -10.30 11.01 1.07
CA ARG A 193 -11.75 10.98 0.87
C ARG A 193 -12.34 12.34 0.46
N SER A 194 -11.74 13.45 0.95
CA SER A 194 -12.17 14.82 0.59
C SER A 194 -11.47 15.39 -0.66
N GLY A 195 -10.59 14.64 -1.31
CA GLY A 195 -9.77 15.09 -2.45
C GLY A 195 -8.68 16.12 -2.09
N LYS A 196 -8.52 16.48 -0.81
CA LYS A 196 -7.51 17.45 -0.38
C LYS A 196 -6.08 16.92 -0.51
N PHE A 197 -5.90 15.62 -0.33
CA PHE A 197 -4.59 14.97 -0.42
C PHE A 197 -4.00 15.14 -1.82
N ARG A 198 -4.79 14.89 -2.85
CA ARG A 198 -4.42 15.03 -4.27
C ARG A 198 -4.11 16.48 -4.65
N ASN A 199 -4.90 17.43 -4.18
CA ASN A 199 -4.67 18.85 -4.45
C ASN A 199 -3.35 19.34 -3.85
N ASN A 200 -2.98 18.88 -2.64
CA ASN A 200 -1.71 19.19 -2.01
C ASN A 200 -0.51 18.59 -2.76
N ARG A 201 -0.64 17.40 -3.35
CA ARG A 201 0.43 16.78 -4.18
C ARG A 201 0.66 17.55 -5.49
N LYS A 202 -0.40 18.01 -6.16
CA LYS A 202 -0.29 18.80 -7.40
C LYS A 202 0.32 20.17 -7.14
N GLY A 203 -0.07 20.87 -6.05
CA GLY A 203 0.48 22.19 -5.72
C GLY A 203 1.95 22.20 -5.29
N ASN A 204 2.51 21.05 -4.83
CA ASN A 204 3.93 20.94 -4.48
C ASN A 204 4.83 20.60 -5.69
N ASN A 205 4.27 20.15 -6.81
CA ASN A 205 5.03 19.86 -8.03
C ASN A 205 5.17 21.08 -8.96
N ASP A 206 4.45 22.16 -8.67
CA ASP A 206 4.46 23.42 -9.44
C ASP A 206 5.35 24.51 -8.79
N GLN A 207 6.12 24.20 -7.74
CA GLN A 207 7.14 25.05 -7.11
C GLN A 207 8.55 24.48 -7.34
#